data_1ae27ebe56084320c39db22c12fcceeb
#
_entry.id   1ae27ebe56084320c39db22c12fcceeb
#
_cell.length_a   1.000
_cell.length_b   1.000
_cell.length_c   1.000
_cell.angle_alpha   90.00
_cell.angle_beta   90.00
_cell.angle_gamma   90.00
#
_symmetry.space_group_name_H-M   'P 1'
#
loop_
_entity.id
_entity.type
_entity.pdbx_description
1 polymer ?
#
loop_
_entity_poly.entity_id
_entity_poly.type
_entity_poly.pdbx_seq_one_letter_code
_entity_poly.pdbx_strand_id
1 'polypeptide(L)'
;MSGKLISFKTNMQKHFRSALPILLFALTAGMLSSCASKKEFEGVKNDLQNCQNENKELNTSYQVTKEQLAASQSRVKALEDQLAQAKKDYASLQRSLDKSLSNTNANNVNISKLVDQINESNQYIRHLVEVKSKSDSLNMVLTNNLTRSLSKEELKEVDVQVLKGVVYISLADNMLYKTGSYEINDRAEQTLSKIAKIIIDYKDYDVLVEGNTDDVPISRENIRNNWDLSCLRASSVVQYLQTRYGIDPKRLTAGGRGEYNPIATNSTEIGKQRNRRTQIIITPKLEEFMELIEQAPE
;
A
#
# COMPACT_ATOMS: atom_id res chain seq x y z
N MET A 1 -4.44 -35.52 -37.50
CA MET A 1 -3.79 -34.27 -37.87
C MET A 1 -2.32 -34.29 -37.48
N SER A 2 -1.54 -35.01 -38.34
CA SER A 2 -0.10 -35.18 -38.08
C SER A 2 0.57 -35.18 -39.45
N GLY A 3 0.94 -34.02 -39.98
CA GLY A 3 1.49 -33.93 -41.32
C GLY A 3 2.09 -32.60 -41.75
N LYS A 4 2.35 -31.68 -40.82
CA LYS A 4 2.90 -30.34 -41.17
C LYS A 4 4.19 -29.91 -40.43
N LEU A 5 4.82 -30.79 -39.67
CA LEU A 5 6.05 -30.44 -38.88
C LEU A 5 7.37 -30.96 -39.48
N ILE A 6 7.36 -31.67 -40.60
CA ILE A 6 8.60 -32.29 -41.14
C ILE A 6 9.21 -31.50 -42.33
N SER A 7 8.47 -30.53 -42.90
CA SER A 7 8.97 -29.79 -44.10
C SER A 7 9.82 -28.55 -43.79
N PHE A 8 9.94 -28.14 -42.54
CA PHE A 8 10.69 -26.92 -42.20
C PHE A 8 12.17 -27.14 -41.82
N LYS A 9 12.57 -28.39 -41.55
CA LYS A 9 13.94 -28.69 -41.10
C LYS A 9 14.96 -28.93 -42.25
N THR A 10 14.51 -29.18 -43.46
CA THR A 10 15.43 -29.53 -44.57
C THR A 10 15.91 -28.34 -45.41
N ASN A 11 15.25 -27.18 -45.30
CA ASN A 11 15.67 -26.02 -46.10
C ASN A 11 16.68 -25.07 -45.45
N MET A 12 16.93 -25.24 -44.14
CA MET A 12 17.85 -24.37 -43.39
C MET A 12 19.32 -24.87 -43.43
N GLN A 13 19.55 -26.12 -43.82
CA GLN A 13 20.90 -26.70 -43.86
C GLN A 13 21.66 -26.45 -45.17
N LYS A 14 21.00 -26.05 -46.25
CA LYS A 14 21.68 -25.80 -47.55
C LYS A 14 22.27 -24.38 -47.67
N HIS A 15 21.80 -23.39 -46.93
CA HIS A 15 22.34 -22.03 -46.97
C HIS A 15 23.48 -21.77 -46.00
N PHE A 16 23.78 -22.70 -45.10
CA PHE A 16 24.85 -22.52 -44.09
C PHE A 16 26.25 -22.96 -44.58
N ARG A 17 26.33 -23.65 -45.72
CA ARG A 17 27.63 -24.14 -46.23
C ARG A 17 28.36 -23.23 -47.22
N SER A 18 27.69 -22.20 -47.76
CA SER A 18 28.31 -21.27 -48.71
C SER A 18 28.73 -19.92 -48.08
N ALA A 19 28.31 -19.63 -46.83
CA ALA A 19 28.62 -18.35 -46.17
C ALA A 19 29.82 -18.43 -45.20
N LEU A 20 30.33 -19.62 -44.94
CA LEU A 20 31.36 -19.82 -43.90
C LEU A 20 32.74 -19.18 -44.26
N PRO A 21 33.23 -19.16 -45.52
CA PRO A 21 34.52 -18.57 -45.82
C PRO A 21 34.50 -17.03 -45.84
N ILE A 22 33.36 -16.39 -46.09
CA ILE A 22 33.22 -14.91 -46.10
C ILE A 22 33.11 -14.36 -44.70
N LEU A 23 32.49 -15.10 -43.78
CA LEU A 23 32.37 -14.68 -42.37
C LEU A 23 33.72 -14.76 -41.64
N LEU A 24 34.61 -15.69 -42.02
CA LEU A 24 35.93 -15.84 -41.39
C LEU A 24 36.90 -14.72 -41.77
N PHE A 25 36.73 -14.13 -42.99
CA PHE A 25 37.57 -13.03 -43.44
C PHE A 25 37.11 -11.64 -42.91
N ALA A 26 35.84 -11.51 -42.63
CA ALA A 26 35.30 -10.34 -41.97
C ALA A 26 35.66 -10.26 -40.48
N LEU A 27 35.85 -11.40 -39.81
CA LEU A 27 36.17 -11.46 -38.39
C LEU A 27 37.65 -11.09 -38.12
N THR A 28 38.56 -11.28 -39.09
CA THR A 28 39.99 -10.92 -38.90
C THR A 28 40.31 -9.48 -39.24
N ALA A 29 39.50 -8.78 -40.05
CA ALA A 29 39.70 -7.38 -40.38
C ALA A 29 39.13 -6.40 -39.32
N GLY A 30 38.25 -6.89 -38.40
CA GLY A 30 37.65 -6.09 -37.36
C GLY A 30 38.46 -5.93 -36.07
N MET A 31 39.63 -6.57 -35.96
CA MET A 31 40.40 -6.58 -34.70
C MET A 31 41.45 -5.47 -34.59
N LEU A 32 41.49 -4.49 -35.48
CA LEU A 32 42.54 -3.48 -35.47
C LEU A 32 42.08 -2.03 -35.27
N SER A 33 40.87 -1.79 -34.77
CA SER A 33 40.47 -0.43 -34.39
C SER A 33 39.45 -0.39 -33.27
N SER A 34 39.86 -0.76 -32.09
CA SER A 34 39.15 -0.32 -30.88
C SER A 34 40.14 -0.21 -29.73
N CYS A 35 40.94 0.83 -29.73
CA CYS A 35 41.52 1.32 -28.47
C CYS A 35 40.47 2.09 -27.70
N ALA A 36 39.38 1.42 -27.28
CA ALA A 36 38.62 1.95 -26.19
C ALA A 36 39.53 1.94 -24.96
N SER A 37 39.72 3.05 -24.35
CA SER A 37 40.51 3.19 -23.13
C SER A 37 39.97 2.19 -22.11
N LYS A 38 40.86 1.43 -21.45
CA LYS A 38 40.45 0.46 -20.38
C LYS A 38 39.52 1.08 -19.37
N LYS A 39 39.66 2.39 -19.16
CA LYS A 39 38.82 3.18 -18.26
C LYS A 39 37.39 3.38 -18.81
N GLU A 40 37.24 3.57 -20.12
CA GLU A 40 35.90 3.65 -20.75
C GLU A 40 35.20 2.29 -20.76
N PHE A 41 35.94 1.23 -21.01
CA PHE A 41 35.39 -0.13 -20.94
C PHE A 41 34.96 -0.51 -19.53
N GLU A 42 35.72 -0.17 -18.49
CA GLU A 42 35.32 -0.34 -17.08
C GLU A 42 34.12 0.54 -16.71
N GLY A 43 34.06 1.78 -17.24
CA GLY A 43 32.91 2.66 -17.09
C GLY A 43 31.62 2.04 -17.65
N VAL A 44 31.63 1.64 -18.92
CA VAL A 44 30.48 1.00 -19.58
C VAL A 44 30.10 -0.31 -18.91
N LYS A 45 31.06 -1.07 -18.43
CA LYS A 45 30.77 -2.31 -17.67
C LYS A 45 30.06 -2.04 -16.35
N ASN A 46 30.48 -1.02 -15.61
CA ASN A 46 29.83 -0.60 -14.39
C ASN A 46 28.41 -0.07 -14.64
N ASP A 47 28.26 0.75 -15.68
CA ASP A 47 26.94 1.27 -16.08
C ASP A 47 25.98 0.15 -16.50
N LEU A 48 26.49 -0.84 -17.25
CA LEU A 48 25.72 -2.05 -17.59
C LEU A 48 25.30 -2.83 -16.35
N GLN A 49 26.22 -2.99 -15.40
CA GLN A 49 25.93 -3.72 -14.16
C GLN A 49 24.92 -2.97 -13.29
N ASN A 50 25.01 -1.65 -13.22
CA ASN A 50 24.03 -0.82 -12.54
C ASN A 50 22.66 -0.92 -13.20
N CYS A 51 22.59 -0.78 -14.53
CA CYS A 51 21.36 -0.95 -15.28
C CYS A 51 20.74 -2.35 -15.13
N GLN A 52 21.57 -3.40 -15.07
CA GLN A 52 21.10 -4.76 -14.80
C GLN A 52 20.53 -4.91 -13.39
N ASN A 53 21.16 -4.27 -12.39
CA ASN A 53 20.67 -4.28 -11.01
C ASN A 53 19.32 -3.52 -10.89
N GLU A 54 19.26 -2.32 -11.47
CA GLU A 54 18.01 -1.52 -11.52
C GLU A 54 16.88 -2.30 -12.22
N ASN A 55 17.18 -2.98 -13.32
CA ASN A 55 16.20 -3.80 -14.04
C ASN A 55 15.70 -4.97 -13.19
N LYS A 56 16.61 -5.60 -12.42
CA LYS A 56 16.25 -6.66 -11.50
C LYS A 56 15.37 -6.17 -10.35
N GLU A 57 15.70 -5.02 -9.77
CA GLU A 57 14.92 -4.39 -8.72
C GLU A 57 13.53 -3.99 -9.22
N LEU A 58 13.47 -3.36 -10.40
CA LEU A 58 12.22 -2.98 -11.05
C LEU A 58 11.34 -4.19 -11.34
N ASN A 59 11.94 -5.28 -11.84
CA ASN A 59 11.21 -6.52 -12.13
C ASN A 59 10.67 -7.16 -10.84
N THR A 60 11.45 -7.13 -9.76
CA THR A 60 11.00 -7.61 -8.44
C THR A 60 9.83 -6.78 -7.92
N SER A 61 9.93 -5.46 -7.99
CA SER A 61 8.86 -4.54 -7.60
C SER A 61 7.61 -4.73 -8.46
N TYR A 62 7.78 -4.93 -9.76
CA TYR A 62 6.68 -5.24 -10.66
C TYR A 62 5.96 -6.55 -10.29
N GLN A 63 6.69 -7.61 -9.97
CA GLN A 63 6.09 -8.89 -9.54
C GLN A 63 5.30 -8.74 -8.23
N VAL A 64 5.88 -8.07 -7.23
CA VAL A 64 5.18 -7.80 -5.96
C VAL A 64 3.89 -7.00 -6.18
N THR A 65 3.95 -5.95 -7.00
CA THR A 65 2.77 -5.13 -7.31
C THR A 65 1.70 -5.94 -8.06
N LYS A 66 2.12 -6.80 -8.98
CA LYS A 66 1.23 -7.70 -9.72
C LYS A 66 0.54 -8.71 -8.80
N GLU A 67 1.26 -9.28 -7.84
CA GLU A 67 0.68 -10.19 -6.84
C GLU A 67 -0.31 -9.47 -5.92
N GLN A 68 0.02 -8.26 -5.47
CA GLN A 68 -0.87 -7.42 -4.69
C GLN A 68 -2.14 -7.05 -5.47
N LEU A 69 -2.00 -6.73 -6.75
CA LEU A 69 -3.13 -6.45 -7.62
C LEU A 69 -4.03 -7.68 -7.77
N ALA A 70 -3.45 -8.85 -8.03
CA ALA A 70 -4.20 -10.10 -8.13
C ALA A 70 -4.94 -10.45 -6.83
N ALA A 71 -4.29 -10.25 -5.68
CA ALA A 71 -4.91 -10.44 -4.37
C ALA A 71 -6.05 -9.45 -4.12
N SER A 72 -5.88 -8.18 -4.51
CA SER A 72 -6.93 -7.16 -4.42
C SER A 72 -8.12 -7.49 -5.33
N GLN A 73 -7.85 -7.88 -6.58
CA GLN A 73 -8.89 -8.30 -7.51
C GLN A 73 -9.69 -9.50 -7.01
N SER A 74 -9.00 -10.48 -6.40
CA SER A 74 -9.65 -11.65 -5.79
C SER A 74 -10.55 -11.25 -4.60
N ARG A 75 -10.11 -10.26 -3.80
CA ARG A 75 -10.93 -9.72 -2.70
C ARG A 75 -12.16 -8.97 -3.20
N VAL A 76 -11.98 -8.13 -4.24
CA VAL A 76 -13.10 -7.42 -4.88
C VAL A 76 -14.13 -8.43 -5.38
N LYS A 77 -13.68 -9.45 -6.10
CA LYS A 77 -14.58 -10.51 -6.60
C LYS A 77 -15.31 -11.24 -5.46
N ALA A 78 -14.60 -11.59 -4.38
CA ALA A 78 -15.24 -12.24 -3.23
C ALA A 78 -16.29 -11.35 -2.56
N LEU A 79 -16.05 -10.05 -2.46
CA LEU A 79 -17.01 -9.08 -1.94
C LEU A 79 -18.21 -8.88 -2.87
N GLU A 80 -17.98 -8.89 -4.19
CA GLU A 80 -19.06 -8.84 -5.20
C GLU A 80 -19.96 -10.09 -5.10
N ASP A 81 -19.34 -11.27 -4.95
CA ASP A 81 -20.07 -12.53 -4.77
C ASP A 81 -20.88 -12.52 -3.46
N GLN A 82 -20.30 -12.04 -2.35
CA GLN A 82 -21.02 -11.87 -1.08
C GLN A 82 -22.17 -10.87 -1.21
N LEU A 83 -21.95 -9.74 -1.88
CA LEU A 83 -22.99 -8.76 -2.13
C LEU A 83 -24.12 -9.33 -3.01
N ALA A 84 -23.77 -10.10 -4.04
CA ALA A 84 -24.74 -10.77 -4.90
C ALA A 84 -25.55 -11.80 -4.12
N GLN A 85 -24.90 -12.56 -3.23
CA GLN A 85 -25.60 -13.53 -2.37
C GLN A 85 -26.53 -12.82 -1.38
N ALA A 86 -26.06 -11.79 -0.68
CA ALA A 86 -26.90 -11.01 0.24
C ALA A 86 -28.12 -10.40 -0.45
N LYS A 87 -27.96 -9.90 -1.70
CA LYS A 87 -29.09 -9.43 -2.51
C LYS A 87 -30.09 -10.52 -2.85
N LYS A 88 -29.61 -11.74 -3.16
CA LYS A 88 -30.48 -12.90 -3.43
C LYS A 88 -31.25 -13.32 -2.16
N ASP A 89 -30.56 -13.35 -1.02
CA ASP A 89 -31.17 -13.73 0.26
C ASP A 89 -32.22 -12.70 0.66
N TYR A 90 -31.94 -11.42 0.51
CA TYR A 90 -32.90 -10.33 0.70
C TYR A 90 -34.13 -10.46 -0.22
N ALA A 91 -33.91 -10.70 -1.51
CA ALA A 91 -35.01 -10.89 -2.46
C ALA A 91 -35.81 -12.17 -2.19
N SER A 92 -35.19 -13.21 -1.65
CA SER A 92 -35.86 -14.45 -1.20
C SER A 92 -36.71 -14.19 0.03
N LEU A 93 -36.17 -13.47 1.03
CA LEU A 93 -36.89 -13.10 2.25
C LEU A 93 -38.11 -12.22 1.91
N GLN A 94 -37.94 -11.25 1.03
CA GLN A 94 -39.02 -10.37 0.57
C GLN A 94 -40.14 -11.17 -0.12
N ARG A 95 -39.79 -12.12 -1.02
CA ARG A 95 -40.79 -13.02 -1.65
C ARG A 95 -41.49 -13.94 -0.64
N SER A 96 -40.77 -14.42 0.37
CA SER A 96 -41.35 -15.23 1.45
C SER A 96 -42.30 -14.40 2.30
N LEU A 97 -41.94 -13.13 2.55
CA LEU A 97 -42.81 -12.21 3.26
C LEU A 97 -44.07 -11.90 2.45
N ASP A 98 -43.93 -11.60 1.13
CA ASP A 98 -45.09 -11.34 0.24
C ASP A 98 -46.01 -12.55 0.16
N LYS A 99 -45.43 -13.76 0.08
CA LYS A 99 -46.22 -15.00 0.09
C LYS A 99 -46.92 -15.25 1.41
N SER A 100 -46.28 -14.95 2.55
CA SER A 100 -46.88 -15.03 3.88
C SER A 100 -47.99 -14.00 4.07
N LEU A 101 -47.81 -12.78 3.54
CA LEU A 101 -48.82 -11.72 3.51
C LEU A 101 -50.08 -12.13 2.73
N SER A 102 -49.90 -12.81 1.58
CA SER A 102 -51.03 -13.28 0.76
C SER A 102 -51.85 -14.39 1.43
N ASN A 103 -51.22 -15.13 2.34
CA ASN A 103 -51.86 -16.27 3.01
C ASN A 103 -52.44 -15.94 4.41
N THR A 104 -52.25 -14.74 4.93
CA THR A 104 -52.59 -14.46 6.32
C THR A 104 -53.43 -13.20 6.47
N ASN A 105 -54.68 -13.23 6.11
CA ASN A 105 -55.69 -12.23 6.49
C ASN A 105 -56.06 -12.23 7.97
N ALA A 106 -55.38 -13.02 8.80
CA ALA A 106 -55.78 -13.23 10.21
C ALA A 106 -54.80 -12.67 11.28
N ASN A 107 -53.58 -12.15 10.89
CA ASN A 107 -52.58 -11.69 11.88
C ASN A 107 -52.00 -10.33 11.57
N ASN A 108 -52.85 -9.31 11.39
CA ASN A 108 -52.42 -7.95 11.00
C ASN A 108 -51.50 -7.20 11.99
N VAL A 109 -51.47 -7.58 13.27
CA VAL A 109 -50.71 -6.85 14.31
C VAL A 109 -49.21 -7.19 14.26
N ASN A 110 -48.85 -8.46 14.02
CA ASN A 110 -47.43 -8.87 13.97
C ASN A 110 -46.73 -8.46 12.65
N ILE A 111 -47.51 -8.38 11.58
CA ILE A 111 -47.00 -8.00 10.25
C ILE A 111 -46.65 -6.55 10.21
N SER A 112 -47.45 -5.64 10.81
CA SER A 112 -47.12 -4.22 10.92
C SER A 112 -45.78 -4.03 11.65
N LYS A 113 -45.58 -4.71 12.77
CA LYS A 113 -44.35 -4.65 13.56
C LYS A 113 -43.12 -5.13 12.74
N LEU A 114 -43.27 -6.22 11.96
CA LEU A 114 -42.21 -6.72 11.11
C LEU A 114 -41.87 -5.81 9.95
N VAL A 115 -42.89 -5.15 9.37
CA VAL A 115 -42.68 -4.13 8.30
C VAL A 115 -41.96 -2.91 8.87
N ASP A 116 -42.31 -2.49 10.08
CA ASP A 116 -41.64 -1.39 10.76
C ASP A 116 -40.17 -1.74 11.06
N GLN A 117 -39.89 -2.95 11.57
CA GLN A 117 -38.53 -3.43 11.81
C GLN A 117 -37.72 -3.54 10.51
N ILE A 118 -38.32 -3.99 9.40
CA ILE A 118 -37.65 -4.03 8.08
C ILE A 118 -37.33 -2.63 7.59
N ASN A 119 -38.26 -1.68 7.77
CA ASN A 119 -38.04 -0.29 7.38
C ASN A 119 -36.91 0.36 8.20
N GLU A 120 -36.89 0.10 9.49
CA GLU A 120 -35.84 0.55 10.41
C GLU A 120 -34.48 -0.06 10.05
N SER A 121 -34.44 -1.38 9.83
CA SER A 121 -33.24 -2.07 9.33
C SER A 121 -32.74 -1.52 7.99
N ASN A 122 -33.67 -1.22 7.07
CA ASN A 122 -33.30 -0.62 5.77
C ASN A 122 -32.75 0.79 5.90
N GLN A 123 -33.30 1.60 6.81
CA GLN A 123 -32.74 2.92 7.10
C GLN A 123 -31.35 2.81 7.69
N TYR A 124 -31.14 1.89 8.62
CA TYR A 124 -29.84 1.60 9.21
C TYR A 124 -28.80 1.15 8.15
N ILE A 125 -29.18 0.22 7.29
CA ILE A 125 -28.30 -0.25 6.19
C ILE A 125 -27.94 0.89 5.24
N ARG A 126 -28.91 1.75 4.88
CA ARG A 126 -28.63 2.91 4.04
C ARG A 126 -27.65 3.86 4.69
N HIS A 127 -27.80 4.10 5.98
CA HIS A 127 -26.90 4.97 6.74
C HIS A 127 -25.48 4.38 6.82
N LEU A 128 -25.34 3.07 7.08
CA LEU A 128 -24.04 2.39 7.05
C LEU A 128 -23.36 2.48 5.67
N VAL A 129 -24.12 2.31 4.60
CA VAL A 129 -23.60 2.43 3.22
C VAL A 129 -23.15 3.86 2.94
N GLU A 130 -23.90 4.84 3.40
CA GLU A 130 -23.55 6.26 3.23
C GLU A 130 -22.28 6.63 3.98
N VAL A 131 -22.17 6.24 5.26
CA VAL A 131 -20.97 6.47 6.08
C VAL A 131 -19.76 5.80 5.48
N LYS A 132 -19.89 4.55 5.04
CA LYS A 132 -18.81 3.84 4.36
C LYS A 132 -18.39 4.54 3.06
N SER A 133 -19.35 4.91 2.22
CA SER A 133 -19.08 5.62 0.96
C SER A 133 -18.39 6.97 1.20
N LYS A 134 -18.83 7.72 2.22
CA LYS A 134 -18.21 8.96 2.63
C LYS A 134 -16.77 8.77 3.10
N SER A 135 -16.53 7.75 3.93
CA SER A 135 -15.18 7.38 4.40
C SER A 135 -14.27 6.98 3.23
N ASP A 136 -14.73 6.12 2.31
CA ASP A 136 -13.96 5.69 1.15
C ASP A 136 -13.62 6.86 0.22
N SER A 137 -14.58 7.77 -0.01
CA SER A 137 -14.37 8.98 -0.81
C SER A 137 -13.36 9.92 -0.16
N LEU A 138 -13.47 10.15 1.15
CA LEU A 138 -12.54 10.99 1.91
C LEU A 138 -11.13 10.43 1.88
N ASN A 139 -10.96 9.12 2.07
CA ASN A 139 -9.65 8.46 1.99
C ASN A 139 -9.01 8.58 0.61
N MET A 140 -9.83 8.50 -0.46
CA MET A 140 -9.34 8.69 -1.83
C MET A 140 -8.91 10.14 -2.08
N VAL A 141 -9.69 11.11 -1.63
CA VAL A 141 -9.35 12.54 -1.73
C VAL A 141 -8.08 12.85 -0.93
N LEU A 142 -7.98 12.35 0.29
CA LEU A 142 -6.82 12.50 1.18
C LEU A 142 -5.55 11.95 0.51
N THR A 143 -5.62 10.73 0.00
CA THR A 143 -4.51 10.08 -0.68
C THR A 143 -4.08 10.85 -1.93
N ASN A 144 -5.03 11.28 -2.76
CA ASN A 144 -4.75 12.05 -3.96
C ASN A 144 -4.14 13.42 -3.63
N ASN A 145 -4.67 14.11 -2.63
CA ASN A 145 -4.15 15.41 -2.21
C ASN A 145 -2.71 15.28 -1.68
N LEU A 146 -2.44 14.25 -0.87
CA LEU A 146 -1.09 13.99 -0.38
C LEU A 146 -0.13 13.66 -1.52
N THR A 147 -0.47 12.69 -2.36
CA THR A 147 0.38 12.25 -3.47
C THR A 147 0.69 13.39 -4.45
N ARG A 148 -0.29 14.25 -4.73
CA ARG A 148 -0.08 15.43 -5.59
C ARG A 148 0.75 16.53 -4.93
N SER A 149 0.76 16.64 -3.62
CA SER A 149 1.54 17.64 -2.88
C SER A 149 3.01 17.26 -2.74
N LEU A 150 3.35 15.98 -2.90
CA LEU A 150 4.71 15.47 -2.77
C LEU A 150 5.48 15.64 -4.09
N SER A 151 6.76 16.02 -4.00
CA SER A 151 7.68 16.05 -5.12
C SER A 151 8.09 14.64 -5.56
N LYS A 152 8.68 14.51 -6.74
CA LYS A 152 9.18 13.21 -7.24
C LYS A 152 10.26 12.61 -6.34
N GLU A 153 11.05 13.43 -5.69
CA GLU A 153 12.09 13.04 -4.75
C GLU A 153 11.46 12.49 -3.45
N GLU A 154 10.45 13.20 -2.94
CA GLU A 154 9.72 12.75 -1.73
C GLU A 154 8.96 11.45 -1.97
N LEU A 155 8.36 11.26 -3.15
CA LEU A 155 7.65 10.02 -3.52
C LEU A 155 8.55 8.77 -3.57
N LYS A 156 9.87 8.91 -3.56
CA LYS A 156 10.81 7.78 -3.42
C LYS A 156 10.96 7.33 -1.96
N GLU A 157 10.68 8.21 -1.02
CA GLU A 157 10.89 8.01 0.42
C GLU A 157 9.57 8.00 1.22
N VAL A 158 8.45 8.32 0.54
CA VAL A 158 7.09 8.34 1.12
C VAL A 158 6.21 7.40 0.32
N ASP A 159 5.62 6.42 0.99
CA ASP A 159 4.62 5.51 0.43
C ASP A 159 3.27 5.76 1.09
N VAL A 160 2.23 5.92 0.27
CA VAL A 160 0.87 6.21 0.75
C VAL A 160 -0.06 5.09 0.30
N GLN A 161 -0.67 4.41 1.25
CA GLN A 161 -1.58 3.29 1.01
C GLN A 161 -2.89 3.47 1.77
N VAL A 162 -3.98 3.05 1.16
CA VAL A 162 -5.29 2.95 1.84
C VAL A 162 -5.63 1.48 1.99
N LEU A 163 -5.75 1.03 3.24
CA LEU A 163 -6.12 -0.33 3.58
C LEU A 163 -7.30 -0.31 4.55
N LYS A 164 -8.42 -0.91 4.15
CA LYS A 164 -9.63 -1.03 4.99
C LYS A 164 -10.14 0.30 5.57
N GLY A 165 -10.11 1.36 4.78
CA GLY A 165 -10.59 2.67 5.23
C GLY A 165 -9.61 3.44 6.14
N VAL A 166 -8.38 2.97 6.29
CA VAL A 166 -7.30 3.61 7.05
C VAL A 166 -6.21 4.03 6.08
N VAL A 167 -5.71 5.25 6.24
CA VAL A 167 -4.62 5.77 5.42
C VAL A 167 -3.28 5.55 6.13
N TYR A 168 -2.37 4.88 5.46
CA TYR A 168 -1.02 4.62 5.92
C TYR A 168 -0.03 5.47 5.11
N ILE A 169 0.71 6.32 5.77
CA ILE A 169 1.79 7.12 5.18
C ILE A 169 3.10 6.60 5.75
N SER A 170 3.85 5.86 4.97
CA SER A 170 5.14 5.29 5.37
C SER A 170 6.27 6.22 4.94
N LEU A 171 7.08 6.64 5.88
CA LEU A 171 8.19 7.56 5.71
C LEU A 171 9.50 6.82 5.97
N ALA A 172 10.45 6.89 5.05
CA ALA A 172 11.76 6.28 5.22
C ALA A 172 12.52 6.93 6.38
N ASP A 173 13.25 6.12 7.15
CA ASP A 173 13.99 6.54 8.33
C ASP A 173 15.02 7.66 8.04
N ASN A 174 15.80 7.49 6.97
CA ASN A 174 16.82 8.44 6.53
C ASN A 174 16.26 9.80 6.10
N MET A 175 14.97 9.86 5.77
CA MET A 175 14.28 11.12 5.51
C MET A 175 13.96 11.86 6.80
N LEU A 176 13.56 11.15 7.83
CA LEU A 176 13.08 11.75 9.09
C LEU A 176 14.20 12.02 10.10
N TYR A 177 15.18 11.12 10.23
CA TYR A 177 16.14 11.12 11.30
C TYR A 177 17.57 10.96 10.82
N LYS A 178 18.52 11.36 11.67
CA LYS A 178 19.93 10.95 11.53
C LYS A 178 20.07 9.49 12.01
N THR A 179 21.04 8.78 11.46
CA THR A 179 21.29 7.35 11.79
C THR A 179 21.41 7.12 13.28
N GLY A 180 20.55 6.27 13.80
CA GLY A 180 20.50 5.90 15.23
C GLY A 180 20.04 7.05 16.15
N SER A 181 19.41 8.08 15.61
CA SER A 181 18.78 9.18 16.37
C SER A 181 17.26 9.11 16.25
N TYR A 182 16.58 9.82 17.12
CA TYR A 182 15.15 10.11 17.10
C TYR A 182 14.86 11.61 16.86
N GLU A 183 15.88 12.44 16.67
CA GLU A 183 15.74 13.86 16.39
C GLU A 183 15.32 14.06 14.94
N ILE A 184 14.27 14.86 14.72
CA ILE A 184 13.78 15.23 13.38
C ILE A 184 14.85 16.09 12.69
N ASN A 185 15.20 15.74 11.48
CA ASN A 185 16.13 16.50 10.66
C ASN A 185 15.40 17.60 9.86
N ASP A 186 16.14 18.60 9.41
CA ASP A 186 15.57 19.75 8.68
C ASP A 186 14.93 19.33 7.33
N ARG A 187 15.40 18.24 6.72
CA ARG A 187 14.84 17.70 5.48
C ARG A 187 13.44 17.17 5.64
N ALA A 188 13.12 16.63 6.83
CA ALA A 188 11.79 16.10 7.14
C ALA A 188 10.72 17.20 7.23
N GLU A 189 11.10 18.44 7.52
CA GLU A 189 10.17 19.55 7.75
C GLU A 189 9.21 19.77 6.59
N GLN A 190 9.71 19.77 5.37
CA GLN A 190 8.88 20.01 4.18
C GLN A 190 7.81 18.94 4.01
N THR A 191 8.18 17.67 4.15
CA THR A 191 7.25 16.55 4.02
C THR A 191 6.27 16.50 5.18
N LEU A 192 6.73 16.68 6.42
CA LEU A 192 5.87 16.74 7.59
C LEU A 192 4.90 17.92 7.54
N SER A 193 5.29 19.07 6.97
CA SER A 193 4.41 20.22 6.74
C SER A 193 3.21 19.86 5.85
N LYS A 194 3.45 19.13 4.77
CA LYS A 194 2.39 18.71 3.85
C LYS A 194 1.43 17.72 4.50
N ILE A 195 1.98 16.76 5.25
CA ILE A 195 1.19 15.79 6.01
C ILE A 195 0.38 16.48 7.11
N ALA A 196 1.00 17.41 7.85
CA ALA A 196 0.34 18.17 8.90
C ALA A 196 -0.85 18.97 8.37
N LYS A 197 -0.70 19.61 7.21
CA LYS A 197 -1.80 20.34 6.56
C LYS A 197 -3.00 19.45 6.31
N ILE A 198 -2.75 18.24 5.81
CA ILE A 198 -3.82 17.26 5.59
C ILE A 198 -4.46 16.84 6.93
N ILE A 199 -3.66 16.54 7.96
CA ILE A 199 -4.21 16.18 9.28
C ILE A 199 -5.07 17.30 9.87
N ILE A 200 -4.72 18.55 9.63
CA ILE A 200 -5.48 19.74 10.08
C ILE A 200 -6.82 19.84 9.32
N ASP A 201 -6.83 19.58 8.02
CA ASP A 201 -8.02 19.64 7.19
C ASP A 201 -9.04 18.54 7.54
N TYR A 202 -8.57 17.41 8.08
CA TYR A 202 -9.40 16.25 8.45
C TYR A 202 -9.49 16.08 9.97
N LYS A 203 -10.34 16.88 10.62
CA LYS A 203 -10.47 16.95 12.09
C LYS A 203 -11.09 15.71 12.74
N ASP A 204 -11.88 14.96 11.99
CA ASP A 204 -12.64 13.81 12.48
C ASP A 204 -11.83 12.49 12.40
N TYR A 205 -10.50 12.61 12.27
CA TYR A 205 -9.60 11.48 12.22
C TYR A 205 -8.57 11.54 13.35
N ASP A 206 -8.28 10.37 13.90
CA ASP A 206 -7.17 10.16 14.83
C ASP A 206 -5.90 9.79 14.07
N VAL A 207 -4.76 10.10 14.67
CA VAL A 207 -3.46 9.90 14.06
C VAL A 207 -2.58 9.08 15.00
N LEU A 208 -2.26 7.87 14.59
CA LEU A 208 -1.24 7.04 15.24
C LEU A 208 0.08 7.17 14.47
N VAL A 209 1.11 7.62 15.14
CA VAL A 209 2.49 7.57 14.61
C VAL A 209 3.17 6.33 15.14
N GLU A 210 3.60 5.45 14.23
CA GLU A 210 4.21 4.17 14.58
C GLU A 210 5.65 4.08 14.05
N GLY A 211 6.61 3.91 14.95
CA GLY A 211 8.01 3.68 14.60
C GLY A 211 8.32 2.20 14.40
N ASN A 212 9.11 1.88 13.39
CA ASN A 212 9.59 0.54 13.09
C ASN A 212 11.10 0.57 12.82
N THR A 213 11.80 -0.49 13.22
CA THR A 213 13.24 -0.66 12.97
C THR A 213 13.50 -1.89 12.10
N ASP A 214 14.71 -2.08 11.69
CA ASP A 214 15.23 -3.38 11.26
C ASP A 214 15.60 -4.24 12.48
N ASP A 215 16.20 -5.40 12.23
CA ASP A 215 16.65 -6.36 13.24
C ASP A 215 18.07 -6.07 13.80
N VAL A 216 18.70 -4.97 13.40
CA VAL A 216 20.03 -4.61 13.91
C VAL A 216 19.88 -4.09 15.35
N PRO A 217 20.50 -4.74 16.32
CA PRO A 217 20.44 -4.28 17.70
C PRO A 217 21.02 -2.88 17.87
N ILE A 218 20.33 -2.06 18.66
CA ILE A 218 20.83 -0.74 19.05
C ILE A 218 20.92 -0.65 20.56
N SER A 219 22.02 -0.04 21.05
CA SER A 219 22.19 0.36 22.44
C SER A 219 23.01 1.63 22.48
N ARG A 220 22.44 2.71 22.99
CA ARG A 220 23.05 4.02 23.15
C ARG A 220 22.57 4.68 24.45
N GLU A 221 23.12 5.81 24.79
CA GLU A 221 22.60 6.61 25.88
C GLU A 221 21.12 6.93 25.65
N ASN A 222 20.25 6.59 26.60
CA ASN A 222 18.81 6.74 26.60
C ASN A 222 18.05 5.85 25.54
N ILE A 223 18.73 4.91 24.89
CA ILE A 223 18.12 3.95 23.94
C ILE A 223 18.67 2.57 24.25
N ARG A 224 17.89 1.74 24.94
CA ARG A 224 18.32 0.40 25.38
C ARG A 224 18.22 -0.64 24.25
N ASN A 225 17.24 -0.51 23.37
CA ASN A 225 16.91 -1.48 22.33
C ASN A 225 16.03 -0.85 21.21
N ASN A 226 15.63 -1.67 20.25
CA ASN A 226 14.78 -1.25 19.13
C ASN A 226 13.36 -0.81 19.55
N TRP A 227 12.83 -1.29 20.67
CA TRP A 227 11.58 -0.79 21.23
C TRP A 227 11.70 0.68 21.63
N ASP A 228 12.74 1.01 22.42
CA ASP A 228 12.97 2.38 22.85
C ASP A 228 13.16 3.31 21.64
N LEU A 229 14.01 2.92 20.68
CA LEU A 229 14.26 3.72 19.49
C LEU A 229 12.98 3.99 18.70
N SER A 230 12.19 2.97 18.45
CA SER A 230 10.95 3.10 17.68
C SER A 230 9.92 3.98 18.38
N CYS A 231 9.76 3.84 19.70
CA CYS A 231 8.87 4.69 20.50
C CYS A 231 9.33 6.16 20.54
N LEU A 232 10.63 6.40 20.75
CA LEU A 232 11.19 7.74 20.79
C LEU A 232 11.05 8.46 19.44
N ARG A 233 11.26 7.75 18.34
CA ARG A 233 11.06 8.27 16.99
C ARG A 233 9.62 8.66 16.71
N ALA A 234 8.68 7.80 17.07
CA ALA A 234 7.26 8.12 16.95
C ALA A 234 6.87 9.33 17.81
N SER A 235 7.39 9.38 19.05
CA SER A 235 7.17 10.50 19.96
C SER A 235 7.72 11.81 19.41
N SER A 236 8.90 11.80 18.78
CA SER A 236 9.47 13.00 18.16
C SER A 236 8.60 13.55 17.05
N VAL A 237 8.04 12.69 16.19
CA VAL A 237 7.12 13.11 15.14
C VAL A 237 5.82 13.67 15.73
N VAL A 238 5.25 13.01 16.74
CA VAL A 238 4.04 13.50 17.44
C VAL A 238 4.28 14.87 18.03
N GLN A 239 5.37 15.06 18.77
CA GLN A 239 5.75 16.35 19.36
C GLN A 239 5.96 17.42 18.29
N TYR A 240 6.58 17.06 17.17
CA TYR A 240 6.81 17.95 16.04
C TYR A 240 5.49 18.40 15.41
N LEU A 241 4.55 17.48 15.18
CA LEU A 241 3.22 17.77 14.66
C LEU A 241 2.43 18.67 15.62
N GLN A 242 2.49 18.40 16.90
CA GLN A 242 1.83 19.21 17.93
C GLN A 242 2.42 20.63 18.02
N THR A 243 3.75 20.74 18.19
CA THR A 243 4.39 22.01 18.54
C THR A 243 4.58 22.94 17.36
N ARG A 244 4.85 22.40 16.16
CA ARG A 244 5.09 23.18 14.94
C ARG A 244 3.82 23.51 14.17
N TYR A 245 2.85 22.59 14.16
CA TYR A 245 1.64 22.74 13.36
C TYR A 245 0.36 22.85 14.18
N GLY A 246 0.44 22.76 15.51
CA GLY A 246 -0.72 22.99 16.39
C GLY A 246 -1.79 21.90 16.29
N ILE A 247 -1.44 20.68 15.87
CA ILE A 247 -2.38 19.57 15.82
C ILE A 247 -2.78 19.20 17.26
N ASP A 248 -4.08 19.03 17.48
CA ASP A 248 -4.63 18.69 18.79
C ASP A 248 -3.99 17.39 19.33
N PRO A 249 -3.31 17.43 20.48
CA PRO A 249 -2.66 16.26 21.05
C PRO A 249 -3.63 15.13 21.41
N LYS A 250 -4.92 15.42 21.62
CA LYS A 250 -5.94 14.39 21.86
C LYS A 250 -6.10 13.43 20.69
N ARG A 251 -5.77 13.89 19.50
CA ARG A 251 -5.82 13.10 18.27
C ARG A 251 -4.54 12.35 17.97
N LEU A 252 -3.46 12.61 18.70
CA LEU A 252 -2.14 12.10 18.40
C LEU A 252 -1.76 10.97 19.35
N THR A 253 -1.35 9.85 18.81
CA THR A 253 -0.79 8.73 19.57
C THR A 253 0.58 8.36 19.00
N ALA A 254 1.56 8.14 19.87
CA ALA A 254 2.87 7.62 19.51
C ALA A 254 3.00 6.16 19.93
N GLY A 255 3.44 5.29 19.02
CA GLY A 255 3.68 3.87 19.26
C GLY A 255 4.97 3.39 18.63
N GLY A 256 5.56 2.33 19.17
CA GLY A 256 6.73 1.67 18.60
C GLY A 256 6.48 0.18 18.42
N ARG A 257 7.00 -0.39 17.34
CA ARG A 257 6.95 -1.82 17.03
C ARG A 257 8.31 -2.50 17.13
N GLY A 258 9.37 -1.73 17.34
CA GLY A 258 10.73 -2.28 17.26
C GLY A 258 10.97 -2.94 15.91
N GLU A 259 11.59 -4.12 15.93
CA GLU A 259 11.91 -4.96 14.77
C GLU A 259 10.80 -5.97 14.39
N TYR A 260 9.68 -5.97 15.13
CA TYR A 260 8.68 -7.07 15.09
C TYR A 260 7.56 -6.85 14.07
N ASN A 261 7.65 -5.80 13.24
CA ASN A 261 6.71 -5.54 12.16
C ASN A 261 7.44 -5.33 10.81
N PRO A 262 8.24 -6.32 10.34
CA PRO A 262 8.98 -6.18 9.10
C PRO A 262 8.05 -6.24 7.88
N ILE A 263 8.29 -5.39 6.89
CA ILE A 263 7.59 -5.39 5.59
C ILE A 263 8.49 -5.98 4.48
N ALA A 264 9.75 -6.23 4.79
CA ALA A 264 10.73 -6.84 3.90
C ALA A 264 11.67 -7.75 4.69
N THR A 265 12.44 -8.59 4.00
CA THR A 265 13.43 -9.45 4.67
C THR A 265 14.57 -8.63 5.26
N ASN A 266 14.96 -8.91 6.49
CA ASN A 266 16.14 -8.32 7.12
C ASN A 266 17.47 -8.92 6.64
N SER A 267 17.45 -9.91 5.73
CA SER A 267 18.65 -10.53 5.19
C SER A 267 19.40 -9.66 4.17
N THR A 268 18.77 -8.59 3.68
CA THR A 268 19.35 -7.67 2.71
C THR A 268 19.35 -6.25 3.24
N GLU A 269 20.32 -5.43 2.84
CA GLU A 269 20.37 -4.02 3.26
C GLU A 269 19.15 -3.23 2.76
N ILE A 270 18.71 -3.51 1.53
CA ILE A 270 17.49 -2.90 0.97
C ILE A 270 16.26 -3.25 1.82
N GLY A 271 16.15 -4.52 2.24
CA GLY A 271 15.05 -4.95 3.11
C GLY A 271 15.09 -4.29 4.49
N LYS A 272 16.27 -4.20 5.09
CA LYS A 272 16.48 -3.47 6.35
C LYS A 272 16.09 -1.99 6.21
N GLN A 273 16.51 -1.35 5.13
CA GLN A 273 16.16 0.04 4.86
C GLN A 273 14.64 0.25 4.75
N ARG A 274 13.92 -0.69 4.14
CA ARG A 274 12.44 -0.64 4.07
C ARG A 274 11.78 -0.88 5.42
N ASN A 275 12.39 -1.70 6.27
CA ASN A 275 11.88 -1.95 7.62
C ASN A 275 12.09 -0.76 8.54
N ARG A 276 13.19 -0.02 8.40
CA ARG A 276 13.44 1.25 9.10
C ARG A 276 12.52 2.32 8.54
N ARG A 277 11.34 2.45 9.12
CA ARG A 277 10.29 3.40 8.69
C ARG A 277 9.50 3.94 9.86
N THR A 278 8.93 5.11 9.68
CA THR A 278 7.86 5.63 10.54
C THR A 278 6.57 5.71 9.73
N GLN A 279 5.50 5.15 10.27
CA GLN A 279 4.19 5.18 9.63
C GLN A 279 3.29 6.17 10.35
N ILE A 280 2.68 7.09 9.62
CA ILE A 280 1.60 7.94 10.10
C ILE A 280 0.29 7.31 9.62
N ILE A 281 -0.50 6.82 10.57
CA ILE A 281 -1.72 6.06 10.33
C ILE A 281 -2.89 6.96 10.71
N ILE A 282 -3.72 7.31 9.72
CA ILE A 282 -4.86 8.20 9.89
C ILE A 282 -6.12 7.35 9.85
N THR A 283 -6.83 7.31 10.98
CA THR A 283 -8.04 6.49 11.18
C THR A 283 -9.25 7.36 11.48
N PRO A 284 -10.43 7.07 10.94
CA PRO A 284 -11.66 7.69 11.40
C PRO A 284 -11.84 7.49 12.90
N LYS A 285 -12.43 8.47 13.59
CA LYS A 285 -12.75 8.30 15.02
C LYS A 285 -13.74 7.17 15.22
N LEU A 286 -13.41 6.31 16.14
CA LEU A 286 -14.23 5.12 16.46
C LEU A 286 -15.57 5.50 17.09
N GLU A 287 -15.66 6.65 17.73
CA GLU A 287 -16.88 7.15 18.40
C GLU A 287 -18.06 7.25 17.42
N GLU A 288 -17.87 7.84 16.24
CA GLU A 288 -18.90 7.91 15.21
C GLU A 288 -19.37 6.52 14.74
N PHE A 289 -18.46 5.57 14.73
CA PHE A 289 -18.78 4.19 14.35
C PHE A 289 -19.49 3.41 15.46
N MET A 290 -19.15 3.67 16.72
CA MET A 290 -19.80 3.07 17.89
C MET A 290 -21.22 3.62 18.09
N GLU A 291 -21.44 4.92 17.89
CA GLU A 291 -22.78 5.53 17.90
C GLU A 291 -23.72 4.89 16.87
N LEU A 292 -23.17 4.53 15.71
CA LEU A 292 -23.93 3.81 14.68
C LEU A 292 -24.29 2.37 15.09
N ILE A 293 -23.40 1.70 15.80
CA ILE A 293 -23.66 0.34 16.30
C ILE A 293 -24.72 0.37 17.41
N GLU A 294 -24.68 1.37 18.28
CA GLU A 294 -25.68 1.53 19.36
C GLU A 294 -27.08 1.88 18.84
N GLN A 295 -27.19 2.46 17.66
CA GLN A 295 -28.45 2.76 16.99
C GLN A 295 -28.98 1.57 16.15
N ALA A 296 -28.29 0.43 16.16
CA ALA A 296 -28.76 -0.75 15.46
C ALA A 296 -30.11 -1.22 16.03
N PRO A 297 -31.14 -1.47 15.20
CA PRO A 297 -32.38 -2.03 15.66
C PRO A 297 -32.16 -3.46 16.21
N GLU A 298 -32.83 -3.76 17.35
CA GLU A 298 -32.81 -5.10 17.95
C GLU A 298 -33.58 -6.13 17.11
#